data_9de50804321f40199f04ea4180e9bdb8
#
_entry.id   9de50804321f40199f04ea4180e9bdb8
#
_cell.length_a   1.000
_cell.length_b   1.000
_cell.length_c   1.000
_cell.angle_alpha   90.00
_cell.angle_beta   90.00
_cell.angle_gamma   90.00
#
_symmetry.space_group_name_H-M   'P 1'
#
loop_
_entity.id
_entity.type
_entity.pdbx_description
1 polymer ?
#
loop_
_entity_poly.entity_id
_entity_poly.type
_entity_poly.pdbx_seq_one_letter_code
_entity_poly.pdbx_strand_id
1 'polypeptide(L)'
;MEGMVEVRGLSKTFDGSSYILKDINLSVAKNEVVAILGPSGTGKSTLLRCLNYLCEPTTGSVRVGEVTVDAAHHGAQDVRALRRQSAMVFQSYNLFKNKTAKENVMEALVTVQKRSKAEAEGIALRLLEKVGMLDRKDYYPAKMSGGQQQRVGIARALAVSPNVLLFDEPTSALDPELVGEVLNTIRQIAEEGTSTMILVTHEIRFARSVASRILFMDGGHIAADGTPEQIIDNPGAVSPRLQQFLNFVGK
;
A
#
# COMPACT_ATOMS: atom_id res chain seq x y z
N MET A 1 -10.54 20.72 3.79
CA MET A 1 -9.62 19.97 4.68
C MET A 1 -8.44 19.51 3.85
N GLU A 2 -7.22 19.76 4.29
CA GLU A 2 -6.02 19.23 3.58
C GLU A 2 -6.01 17.72 3.64
N GLY A 3 -5.74 17.07 2.48
CA GLY A 3 -5.64 15.63 2.40
C GLY A 3 -4.41 15.10 3.15
N MET A 4 -4.45 13.86 3.64
CA MET A 4 -3.27 13.16 4.18
C MET A 4 -2.25 12.86 3.08
N VAL A 5 -2.72 12.53 1.87
CA VAL A 5 -1.91 12.39 0.66
C VAL A 5 -2.42 13.35 -0.39
N GLU A 6 -1.53 14.08 -1.03
CA GLU A 6 -1.85 14.87 -2.23
C GLU A 6 -0.83 14.58 -3.33
N VAL A 7 -1.35 14.37 -4.52
CA VAL A 7 -0.58 14.18 -5.75
C VAL A 7 -1.05 15.22 -6.75
N ARG A 8 -0.12 15.96 -7.36
CA ARG A 8 -0.44 17.01 -8.33
C ARG A 8 0.42 16.86 -9.57
N GLY A 9 -0.22 16.69 -10.73
CA GLY A 9 0.41 16.63 -12.04
C GLY A 9 1.45 15.52 -12.19
N LEU A 10 1.29 14.41 -11.43
CA LEU A 10 2.29 13.35 -11.39
C LEU A 10 2.28 12.56 -12.68
N SER A 11 3.42 12.53 -13.36
CA SER A 11 3.63 11.68 -14.52
C SER A 11 4.89 10.85 -14.36
N LYS A 12 4.92 9.66 -14.98
CA LYS A 12 6.08 8.76 -14.97
C LYS A 12 6.31 8.12 -16.32
N THR A 13 7.53 8.27 -16.80
CA THR A 13 8.09 7.48 -17.90
C THR A 13 9.40 6.82 -17.45
N PHE A 14 9.76 5.69 -18.07
CA PHE A 14 11.06 5.02 -17.84
C PHE A 14 12.00 5.17 -19.04
N ASP A 15 11.47 5.45 -20.22
CA ASP A 15 12.21 5.54 -21.49
C ASP A 15 12.21 6.95 -22.09
N GLY A 16 11.57 7.93 -21.40
CA GLY A 16 11.43 9.31 -21.88
C GLY A 16 10.35 9.51 -22.96
N SER A 17 9.76 8.44 -23.50
CA SER A 17 8.77 8.49 -24.59
C SER A 17 7.39 7.99 -24.19
N SER A 18 7.33 6.86 -23.51
CA SER A 18 6.09 6.19 -23.12
C SER A 18 5.75 6.46 -21.66
N TYR A 19 4.68 7.21 -21.41
CA TYR A 19 4.24 7.53 -20.06
C TYR A 19 3.36 6.40 -19.51
N ILE A 20 3.79 5.83 -18.37
CA ILE A 20 3.05 4.83 -17.60
C ILE A 20 2.02 5.51 -16.67
N LEU A 21 2.36 6.68 -16.14
CA LEU A 21 1.45 7.56 -15.43
C LEU A 21 1.39 8.90 -16.15
N LYS A 22 0.19 9.45 -16.30
CA LYS A 22 -0.08 10.64 -17.09
C LYS A 22 -0.96 11.60 -16.31
N ASP A 23 -0.37 12.69 -15.83
CA ASP A 23 -1.04 13.79 -15.14
C ASP A 23 -1.98 13.31 -14.01
N ILE A 24 -1.47 12.48 -13.11
CA ILE A 24 -2.24 11.98 -11.99
C ILE A 24 -2.41 13.10 -10.96
N ASN A 25 -3.68 13.35 -10.62
CA ASN A 25 -4.09 14.25 -9.56
C ASN A 25 -4.95 13.46 -8.57
N LEU A 26 -4.56 13.42 -7.29
CA LEU A 26 -5.21 12.62 -6.26
C LEU A 26 -5.09 13.31 -4.90
N SER A 27 -6.17 13.33 -4.15
CA SER A 27 -6.18 13.69 -2.73
C SER A 27 -6.82 12.57 -1.93
N VAL A 28 -6.17 12.14 -0.84
CA VAL A 28 -6.67 11.12 0.09
C VAL A 28 -6.78 11.73 1.47
N ALA A 29 -7.94 11.62 2.10
CA ALA A 29 -8.19 12.16 3.42
C ALA A 29 -7.49 11.34 4.53
N LYS A 30 -7.35 11.91 5.71
CA LYS A 30 -6.85 11.18 6.88
C LYS A 30 -7.83 10.06 7.25
N ASN A 31 -7.28 8.87 7.52
CA ASN A 31 -8.03 7.65 7.87
C ASN A 31 -8.95 7.14 6.74
N GLU A 32 -8.80 7.64 5.53
CA GLU A 32 -9.49 7.12 4.36
C GLU A 32 -8.84 5.81 3.89
N VAL A 33 -9.66 4.86 3.47
CA VAL A 33 -9.21 3.61 2.85
C VAL A 33 -9.55 3.65 1.37
N VAL A 34 -8.54 3.78 0.53
CA VAL A 34 -8.68 3.88 -0.93
C VAL A 34 -8.19 2.59 -1.59
N ALA A 35 -9.03 1.96 -2.40
CA ALA A 35 -8.63 0.84 -3.24
C ALA A 35 -8.36 1.31 -4.69
N ILE A 36 -7.28 0.84 -5.29
CA ILE A 36 -6.93 1.10 -6.69
C ILE A 36 -7.12 -0.20 -7.48
N LEU A 37 -8.06 -0.16 -8.42
CA LEU A 37 -8.40 -1.25 -9.32
C LEU A 37 -7.98 -0.91 -10.76
N GLY A 38 -7.90 -1.92 -11.62
CA GLY A 38 -7.64 -1.73 -13.05
C GLY A 38 -6.85 -2.89 -13.66
N PRO A 39 -6.79 -2.97 -14.99
CA PRO A 39 -6.02 -3.99 -15.72
C PRO A 39 -4.55 -4.02 -15.34
N SER A 40 -3.88 -5.16 -15.58
CA SER A 40 -2.43 -5.26 -15.42
C SER A 40 -1.71 -4.28 -16.35
N GLY A 41 -0.60 -3.71 -15.90
CA GLY A 41 0.19 -2.76 -16.70
C GLY A 41 -0.35 -1.32 -16.76
N THR A 42 -1.46 -0.97 -16.11
CA THR A 42 -2.03 0.39 -16.12
C THR A 42 -1.34 1.38 -15.19
N GLY A 43 -0.28 0.97 -14.48
CA GLY A 43 0.52 1.87 -13.65
C GLY A 43 0.17 1.88 -12.15
N LYS A 44 -0.75 1.02 -11.67
CA LYS A 44 -1.18 0.97 -10.25
C LYS A 44 -0.03 0.88 -9.25
N SER A 45 0.81 -0.15 -9.39
CA SER A 45 2.00 -0.34 -8.52
C SER A 45 3.03 0.77 -8.72
N THR A 46 3.14 1.34 -9.93
CA THR A 46 4.02 2.47 -10.19
C THR A 46 3.53 3.71 -9.45
N LEU A 47 2.22 4.01 -9.47
CA LEU A 47 1.63 5.09 -8.71
C LEU A 47 1.91 4.91 -7.22
N LEU A 48 1.63 3.72 -6.68
CA LEU A 48 1.85 3.43 -5.27
C LEU A 48 3.32 3.64 -4.87
N ARG A 49 4.26 3.21 -5.71
CA ARG A 49 5.71 3.40 -5.50
C ARG A 49 6.17 4.85 -5.68
N CYS A 50 5.44 5.65 -6.44
CA CYS A 50 5.71 7.09 -6.53
C CYS A 50 5.30 7.81 -5.24
N LEU A 51 4.24 7.37 -4.55
CA LEU A 51 3.78 8.00 -3.31
C LEU A 51 4.83 7.97 -2.18
N ASN A 52 5.74 6.99 -2.18
CA ASN A 52 6.85 6.90 -1.24
C ASN A 52 8.22 7.08 -1.89
N TYR A 53 8.28 7.55 -3.14
CA TYR A 53 9.51 7.75 -3.91
C TYR A 53 10.40 6.51 -4.05
N LEU A 54 9.88 5.29 -3.91
CA LEU A 54 10.58 4.08 -4.38
C LEU A 54 10.73 4.09 -5.91
N CYS A 55 9.79 4.73 -6.58
CA CYS A 55 9.88 5.10 -7.98
C CYS A 55 9.77 6.63 -8.04
N GLU A 56 10.82 7.30 -8.47
CA GLU A 56 10.85 8.75 -8.61
C GLU A 56 9.93 9.18 -9.76
N PRO A 57 8.95 10.08 -9.53
CA PRO A 57 8.14 10.66 -10.61
C PRO A 57 8.99 11.40 -11.62
N THR A 58 8.53 11.47 -12.89
CA THR A 58 9.19 12.29 -13.92
C THR A 58 8.79 13.77 -13.77
N THR A 59 7.53 14.03 -13.41
CA THR A 59 6.98 15.36 -13.15
C THR A 59 5.98 15.32 -12.01
N GLY A 60 5.63 16.50 -11.50
CA GLY A 60 4.60 16.67 -10.47
C GLY A 60 5.14 16.61 -9.05
N SER A 61 4.25 16.63 -8.10
CA SER A 61 4.60 16.62 -6.68
C SER A 61 3.78 15.61 -5.89
N VAL A 62 4.36 15.12 -4.80
CA VAL A 62 3.74 14.22 -3.83
C VAL A 62 3.86 14.83 -2.45
N ARG A 63 2.75 14.97 -1.73
CA ARG A 63 2.69 15.31 -0.32
C ARG A 63 2.12 14.15 0.48
N VAL A 64 2.76 13.82 1.60
CA VAL A 64 2.25 12.88 2.60
C VAL A 64 2.40 13.52 3.97
N GLY A 65 1.29 13.72 4.69
CA GLY A 65 1.29 14.52 5.90
C GLY A 65 1.79 15.95 5.62
N GLU A 66 2.80 16.37 6.35
CA GLU A 66 3.41 17.71 6.24
C GLU A 66 4.57 17.76 5.23
N VAL A 67 4.95 16.63 4.62
CA VAL A 67 6.14 16.54 3.76
C VAL A 67 5.72 16.55 2.30
N THR A 68 6.22 17.52 1.55
CA THR A 68 6.03 17.63 0.09
C THR A 68 7.36 17.44 -0.62
N VAL A 69 7.36 16.64 -1.69
CA VAL A 69 8.49 16.46 -2.60
C VAL A 69 8.03 16.76 -4.02
N ASP A 70 8.73 17.69 -4.67
CA ASP A 70 8.52 18.04 -6.07
C ASP A 70 9.54 17.32 -6.95
N ALA A 71 9.10 16.72 -8.07
CA ALA A 71 9.98 15.94 -8.94
C ALA A 71 11.11 16.77 -9.58
N ALA A 72 10.88 18.07 -9.81
CA ALA A 72 11.88 18.95 -10.40
C ALA A 72 12.86 19.52 -9.37
N HIS A 73 12.46 19.62 -8.10
CA HIS A 73 13.22 20.34 -7.07
C HIS A 73 13.17 19.58 -5.73
N HIS A 74 14.04 18.59 -5.54
CA HIS A 74 14.17 17.89 -4.26
C HIS A 74 15.59 17.39 -4.01
N GLY A 75 15.91 17.17 -2.74
CA GLY A 75 17.14 16.55 -2.29
C GLY A 75 16.89 15.18 -1.63
N ALA A 76 17.98 14.47 -1.36
CA ALA A 76 17.92 13.17 -0.68
C ALA A 76 17.28 13.24 0.73
N GLN A 77 17.36 14.42 1.37
CA GLN A 77 16.73 14.64 2.69
C GLN A 77 15.20 14.70 2.59
N ASP A 78 14.66 15.36 1.57
CA ASP A 78 13.22 15.51 1.33
C ASP A 78 12.60 14.14 1.04
N VAL A 79 13.25 13.34 0.18
CA VAL A 79 12.85 11.97 -0.11
C VAL A 79 12.87 11.10 1.14
N ARG A 80 13.90 11.21 2.00
CA ARG A 80 13.95 10.46 3.27
C ARG A 80 12.85 10.88 4.22
N ALA A 81 12.54 12.18 4.29
CA ALA A 81 11.46 12.71 5.12
C ALA A 81 10.11 12.16 4.64
N LEU A 82 9.84 12.17 3.32
CA LEU A 82 8.63 11.63 2.73
C LEU A 82 8.49 10.11 3.01
N ARG A 83 9.56 9.35 2.83
CA ARG A 83 9.57 7.89 3.10
C ARG A 83 9.25 7.54 4.55
N ARG A 84 9.56 8.42 5.50
CA ARG A 84 9.21 8.22 6.92
C ARG A 84 7.72 8.41 7.20
N GLN A 85 6.97 9.05 6.29
CA GLN A 85 5.54 9.27 6.44
C GLN A 85 4.71 8.04 6.05
N SER A 86 5.29 7.11 5.29
CA SER A 86 4.57 5.95 4.78
C SER A 86 5.32 4.65 5.03
N ALA A 87 4.57 3.54 5.07
CA ALA A 87 5.15 2.21 5.03
C ALA A 87 4.47 1.39 3.93
N MET A 88 5.23 0.51 3.30
CA MET A 88 4.76 -0.29 2.18
C MET A 88 4.82 -1.77 2.47
N VAL A 89 3.72 -2.45 2.17
CA VAL A 89 3.57 -3.90 2.15
C VAL A 89 3.65 -4.36 0.70
N PHE A 90 4.61 -5.21 0.39
CA PHE A 90 4.92 -5.65 -0.97
C PHE A 90 4.28 -6.99 -1.30
N GLN A 91 4.07 -7.25 -2.56
CA GLN A 91 3.64 -8.53 -3.09
C GLN A 91 4.58 -9.69 -2.69
N SER A 92 5.90 -9.46 -2.72
CA SER A 92 6.93 -10.49 -2.47
C SER A 92 7.44 -10.49 -1.03
N TYR A 93 6.63 -10.08 -0.06
CA TYR A 93 6.92 -10.04 1.39
C TYR A 93 8.15 -9.20 1.78
N ASN A 94 9.26 -9.30 1.08
CA ASN A 94 10.53 -8.58 1.26
C ASN A 94 11.07 -8.63 2.70
N LEU A 95 10.93 -9.78 3.37
CA LEU A 95 11.51 -9.99 4.69
C LEU A 95 13.03 -10.20 4.59
N PHE A 96 13.74 -9.75 5.62
CA PHE A 96 15.14 -10.06 5.79
C PHE A 96 15.29 -11.56 6.09
N LYS A 97 15.88 -12.33 5.16
CA LYS A 97 15.98 -13.79 5.23
C LYS A 97 16.80 -14.29 6.42
N ASN A 98 17.76 -13.49 6.88
CA ASN A 98 18.67 -13.78 7.99
C ASN A 98 18.18 -13.24 9.34
N LYS A 99 16.91 -12.79 9.44
CA LYS A 99 16.27 -12.29 10.65
C LYS A 99 15.00 -13.07 10.95
N THR A 100 14.71 -13.27 12.22
CA THR A 100 13.46 -13.86 12.69
C THR A 100 12.27 -12.94 12.39
N ALA A 101 11.02 -13.41 12.58
CA ALA A 101 9.82 -12.59 12.47
C ALA A 101 9.91 -11.35 13.38
N LYS A 102 10.27 -11.55 14.64
CA LYS A 102 10.45 -10.48 15.63
C LYS A 102 11.52 -9.48 15.19
N GLU A 103 12.68 -9.94 14.77
CA GLU A 103 13.77 -9.08 14.31
C GLU A 103 13.42 -8.31 13.04
N ASN A 104 12.64 -8.89 12.12
CA ASN A 104 12.13 -8.19 10.94
C ASN A 104 11.26 -6.98 11.33
N VAL A 105 10.40 -7.14 12.33
CA VAL A 105 9.54 -6.05 12.83
C VAL A 105 10.34 -5.00 13.59
N MET A 106 11.35 -5.41 14.36
CA MET A 106 12.21 -4.52 15.15
C MET A 106 13.17 -3.67 14.29
N GLU A 107 13.52 -4.13 13.10
CA GLU A 107 14.64 -3.58 12.32
C GLU A 107 14.59 -2.06 12.15
N ALA A 108 13.51 -1.54 11.60
CA ALA A 108 13.39 -0.10 11.36
C ALA A 108 13.29 0.71 12.67
N LEU A 109 12.72 0.14 13.72
CA LEU A 109 12.64 0.77 15.04
C LEU A 109 14.04 1.04 15.61
N VAL A 110 14.92 0.04 15.52
CA VAL A 110 16.28 0.13 16.08
C VAL A 110 17.20 0.92 15.14
N THR A 111 17.21 0.59 13.83
CA THR A 111 18.19 1.14 12.89
C THR A 111 17.85 2.56 12.42
N VAL A 112 16.56 2.87 12.20
CA VAL A 112 16.09 4.15 11.66
C VAL A 112 15.57 5.07 12.75
N GLN A 113 14.66 4.56 13.61
CA GLN A 113 14.07 5.38 14.68
C GLN A 113 14.95 5.47 15.93
N LYS A 114 16.06 4.69 16.00
CA LYS A 114 17.01 4.69 17.13
C LYS A 114 16.38 4.35 18.48
N ARG A 115 15.29 3.58 18.50
CA ARG A 115 14.67 3.09 19.74
C ARG A 115 15.57 2.06 20.43
N SER A 116 15.44 1.94 21.72
CA SER A 116 16.10 0.88 22.48
C SER A 116 15.61 -0.50 22.02
N LYS A 117 16.45 -1.52 22.16
CA LYS A 117 16.06 -2.91 21.80
C LYS A 117 14.84 -3.37 22.61
N ALA A 118 14.74 -3.01 23.90
CA ALA A 118 13.63 -3.40 24.76
C ALA A 118 12.30 -2.77 24.31
N GLU A 119 12.29 -1.48 23.94
CA GLU A 119 11.11 -0.82 23.38
C GLU A 119 10.70 -1.42 22.04
N ALA A 120 11.69 -1.63 21.14
CA ALA A 120 11.43 -2.23 19.82
C ALA A 120 10.87 -3.67 19.95
N GLU A 121 11.37 -4.45 20.88
CA GLU A 121 10.87 -5.80 21.17
C GLU A 121 9.43 -5.76 21.69
N GLY A 122 9.13 -4.89 22.65
CA GLY A 122 7.76 -4.73 23.16
C GLY A 122 6.77 -4.33 22.08
N ILE A 123 7.15 -3.44 21.13
CA ILE A 123 6.33 -3.07 19.98
C ILE A 123 6.16 -4.27 19.04
N ALA A 124 7.25 -4.96 18.72
CA ALA A 124 7.24 -6.09 17.80
C ALA A 124 6.34 -7.24 18.29
N LEU A 125 6.41 -7.58 19.57
CA LEU A 125 5.58 -8.64 20.15
C LEU A 125 4.09 -8.31 20.07
N ARG A 126 3.68 -7.09 20.43
CA ARG A 126 2.28 -6.65 20.30
C ARG A 126 1.78 -6.69 18.85
N LEU A 127 2.62 -6.27 17.89
CA LEU A 127 2.22 -6.28 16.48
C LEU A 127 2.20 -7.70 15.90
N LEU A 128 3.10 -8.58 16.31
CA LEU A 128 3.05 -9.99 15.92
C LEU A 128 1.82 -10.68 16.50
N GLU A 129 1.42 -10.36 17.73
CA GLU A 129 0.16 -10.83 18.31
C GLU A 129 -1.03 -10.34 17.50
N LYS A 130 -1.07 -9.04 17.16
CA LYS A 130 -2.12 -8.43 16.34
C LYS A 130 -2.32 -9.12 14.99
N VAL A 131 -1.25 -9.57 14.34
CA VAL A 131 -1.32 -10.27 13.05
C VAL A 131 -1.34 -11.80 13.19
N GLY A 132 -1.50 -12.35 14.41
CA GLY A 132 -1.56 -13.79 14.68
C GLY A 132 -0.25 -14.53 14.42
N MET A 133 0.89 -13.89 14.70
CA MET A 133 2.22 -14.43 14.46
C MET A 133 3.10 -14.51 15.71
N LEU A 134 2.52 -14.32 16.91
CA LEU A 134 3.29 -14.31 18.17
C LEU A 134 4.01 -15.65 18.40
N ASP A 135 3.33 -16.78 18.17
CA ASP A 135 3.88 -18.12 18.35
C ASP A 135 5.03 -18.43 17.38
N ARG A 136 5.17 -17.63 16.32
CA ARG A 136 6.19 -17.75 15.29
C ARG A 136 7.24 -16.65 15.35
N LYS A 137 7.28 -15.86 16.44
CA LYS A 137 8.18 -14.70 16.60
C LYS A 137 9.65 -14.99 16.35
N ASP A 138 10.10 -16.20 16.69
CA ASP A 138 11.50 -16.64 16.56
C ASP A 138 11.75 -17.46 15.29
N TYR A 139 10.77 -17.57 14.38
CA TYR A 139 10.93 -18.28 13.10
C TYR A 139 11.57 -17.37 12.06
N TYR A 140 12.46 -17.96 11.25
CA TYR A 140 13.02 -17.33 10.06
C TYR A 140 12.05 -17.45 8.87
N PRO A 141 12.08 -16.53 7.89
CA PRO A 141 11.20 -16.57 6.72
C PRO A 141 11.14 -17.92 6.01
N ALA A 142 12.28 -18.63 5.91
CA ALA A 142 12.35 -19.95 5.29
C ALA A 142 11.51 -21.04 6.00
N LYS A 143 11.08 -20.82 7.25
CA LYS A 143 10.23 -21.72 8.02
C LYS A 143 8.78 -21.24 8.12
N MET A 144 8.39 -20.25 7.33
CA MET A 144 7.05 -19.66 7.34
C MET A 144 6.38 -19.81 5.98
N SER A 145 5.06 -20.06 5.97
CA SER A 145 4.26 -20.01 4.74
C SER A 145 4.23 -18.60 4.14
N GLY A 146 3.83 -18.46 2.87
CA GLY A 146 3.68 -17.16 2.22
C GLY A 146 2.75 -16.21 2.99
N GLY A 147 1.58 -16.69 3.43
CA GLY A 147 0.64 -15.91 4.23
C GLY A 147 1.21 -15.50 5.59
N GLN A 148 2.01 -16.37 6.24
CA GLN A 148 2.72 -16.03 7.48
C GLN A 148 3.77 -14.94 7.24
N GLN A 149 4.56 -15.06 6.18
CA GLN A 149 5.56 -14.04 5.81
C GLN A 149 4.88 -12.70 5.51
N GLN A 150 3.75 -12.71 4.82
CA GLN A 150 3.00 -11.49 4.50
C GLN A 150 2.46 -10.82 5.76
N ARG A 151 1.92 -11.58 6.71
CA ARG A 151 1.45 -11.02 7.99
C ARG A 151 2.60 -10.42 8.82
N VAL A 152 3.79 -11.02 8.80
CA VAL A 152 5.00 -10.41 9.38
C VAL A 152 5.38 -9.13 8.64
N GLY A 153 5.26 -9.10 7.31
CA GLY A 153 5.46 -7.89 6.50
C GLY A 153 4.51 -6.75 6.88
N ILE A 154 3.24 -7.09 7.14
CA ILE A 154 2.23 -6.13 7.63
C ILE A 154 2.61 -5.61 9.03
N ALA A 155 2.99 -6.49 9.96
CA ALA A 155 3.44 -6.09 11.31
C ALA A 155 4.66 -5.16 11.24
N ARG A 156 5.62 -5.44 10.35
CA ARG A 156 6.79 -4.59 10.11
C ARG A 156 6.39 -3.20 9.58
N ALA A 157 5.41 -3.13 8.69
CA ALA A 157 4.92 -1.86 8.17
C ALA A 157 4.21 -1.03 9.26
N LEU A 158 3.42 -1.66 10.11
CA LEU A 158 2.74 -1.02 11.24
C LEU A 158 3.73 -0.52 12.30
N ALA A 159 4.85 -1.20 12.49
CA ALA A 159 5.80 -0.91 13.58
C ALA A 159 6.33 0.52 13.56
N VAL A 160 6.54 1.08 12.38
CA VAL A 160 7.08 2.45 12.25
C VAL A 160 6.04 3.54 12.49
N SER A 161 4.77 3.17 12.75
CA SER A 161 3.63 4.09 12.96
C SER A 161 3.48 5.10 11.82
N PRO A 162 3.32 4.65 10.57
CA PRO A 162 3.26 5.52 9.41
C PRO A 162 1.95 6.32 9.36
N ASN A 163 1.98 7.49 8.73
CA ASN A 163 0.77 8.24 8.42
C ASN A 163 -0.08 7.55 7.34
N VAL A 164 0.57 6.81 6.43
CA VAL A 164 -0.08 6.10 5.32
C VAL A 164 0.50 4.71 5.15
N LEU A 165 -0.38 3.71 5.08
CA LEU A 165 -0.05 2.32 4.73
C LEU A 165 -0.33 2.11 3.24
N LEU A 166 0.68 1.65 2.51
CA LEU A 166 0.61 1.34 1.08
C LEU A 166 0.67 -0.18 0.89
N PHE A 167 -0.32 -0.76 0.21
CA PHE A 167 -0.37 -2.19 -0.07
C PHE A 167 -0.29 -2.44 -1.58
N ASP A 168 0.78 -3.07 -2.05
CA ASP A 168 1.01 -3.41 -3.46
C ASP A 168 0.71 -4.89 -3.68
N GLU A 169 -0.53 -5.20 -4.07
CA GLU A 169 -1.01 -6.57 -4.36
C GLU A 169 -0.64 -7.59 -3.27
N PRO A 170 -1.04 -7.39 -2.01
CA PRO A 170 -0.52 -8.14 -0.86
C PRO A 170 -0.84 -9.64 -0.87
N THR A 171 -1.69 -10.10 -1.77
CA THR A 171 -2.14 -11.51 -1.85
C THR A 171 -1.78 -12.21 -3.16
N SER A 172 -1.28 -11.50 -4.18
CA SER A 172 -1.09 -12.05 -5.52
C SER A 172 0.02 -13.10 -5.64
N ALA A 173 0.92 -13.20 -4.63
CA ALA A 173 1.95 -14.22 -4.55
C ALA A 173 1.59 -15.40 -3.61
N LEU A 174 0.33 -15.47 -3.16
CA LEU A 174 -0.14 -16.47 -2.21
C LEU A 174 -0.95 -17.56 -2.90
N ASP A 175 -0.86 -18.77 -2.34
CA ASP A 175 -1.82 -19.82 -2.65
C ASP A 175 -3.24 -19.39 -2.21
N PRO A 176 -4.30 -19.74 -2.96
CA PRO A 176 -5.68 -19.30 -2.68
C PRO A 176 -6.14 -19.60 -1.24
N GLU A 177 -5.68 -20.69 -0.65
CA GLU A 177 -6.01 -21.09 0.72
C GLU A 177 -5.48 -20.11 1.79
N LEU A 178 -4.39 -19.38 1.48
CA LEU A 178 -3.73 -18.44 2.40
C LEU A 178 -4.21 -17.00 2.24
N VAL A 179 -4.90 -16.69 1.15
CA VAL A 179 -5.39 -15.33 0.84
C VAL A 179 -6.31 -14.80 1.94
N GLY A 180 -7.25 -15.63 2.41
CA GLY A 180 -8.25 -15.23 3.38
C GLY A 180 -7.69 -14.70 4.69
N GLU A 181 -6.63 -15.33 5.22
CA GLU A 181 -6.00 -14.91 6.47
C GLU A 181 -5.34 -13.53 6.36
N VAL A 182 -4.67 -13.26 5.24
CA VAL A 182 -4.01 -11.97 4.99
C VAL A 182 -5.04 -10.87 4.78
N LEU A 183 -6.09 -11.12 3.98
CA LEU A 183 -7.18 -10.17 3.76
C LEU A 183 -7.91 -9.83 5.07
N ASN A 184 -8.14 -10.83 5.93
CA ASN A 184 -8.75 -10.61 7.23
C ASN A 184 -7.87 -9.71 8.13
N THR A 185 -6.56 -9.92 8.13
CA THR A 185 -5.62 -9.06 8.86
C THR A 185 -5.68 -7.61 8.36
N ILE A 186 -5.71 -7.39 7.03
CA ILE A 186 -5.82 -6.04 6.45
C ILE A 186 -7.18 -5.40 6.78
N ARG A 187 -8.27 -6.20 6.75
CA ARG A 187 -9.62 -5.73 7.14
C ARG A 187 -9.65 -5.24 8.58
N GLN A 188 -9.10 -5.99 9.53
CA GLN A 188 -9.05 -5.59 10.94
C GLN A 188 -8.31 -4.25 11.11
N ILE A 189 -7.22 -4.03 10.39
CA ILE A 189 -6.49 -2.75 10.42
C ILE A 189 -7.34 -1.61 9.85
N ALA A 190 -8.08 -1.86 8.76
CA ALA A 190 -8.97 -0.86 8.16
C ALA A 190 -10.14 -0.50 9.09
N GLU A 191 -10.76 -1.49 9.74
CA GLU A 191 -11.89 -1.32 10.66
C GLU A 191 -11.53 -0.53 11.93
N GLU A 192 -10.27 -0.54 12.36
CA GLU A 192 -9.81 0.32 13.46
C GLU A 192 -9.92 1.82 13.15
N GLY A 193 -10.01 2.20 11.88
CA GLY A 193 -10.21 3.58 11.45
C GLY A 193 -9.11 4.57 11.84
N THR A 194 -7.94 4.07 12.23
CA THR A 194 -6.82 4.89 12.73
C THR A 194 -5.74 5.15 11.67
N SER A 195 -5.78 4.42 10.56
CA SER A 195 -4.74 4.46 9.52
C SER A 195 -5.32 4.90 8.17
N THR A 196 -4.62 5.80 7.49
CA THR A 196 -4.87 6.07 6.07
C THR A 196 -4.28 4.94 5.26
N MET A 197 -5.04 4.35 4.34
CA MET A 197 -4.62 3.17 3.58
C MET A 197 -4.85 3.38 2.09
N ILE A 198 -3.85 3.01 1.28
CA ILE A 198 -4.00 2.94 -0.18
C ILE A 198 -3.58 1.53 -0.60
N LEU A 199 -4.50 0.80 -1.22
CA LEU A 199 -4.28 -0.59 -1.57
C LEU A 199 -4.50 -0.85 -3.07
N VAL A 200 -3.53 -1.47 -3.72
CA VAL A 200 -3.68 -2.05 -5.05
C VAL A 200 -4.05 -3.52 -4.86
N THR A 201 -5.17 -3.95 -5.42
CA THR A 201 -5.63 -5.34 -5.28
C THR A 201 -6.44 -5.79 -6.49
N HIS A 202 -6.45 -7.09 -6.73
CA HIS A 202 -7.37 -7.76 -7.67
C HIS A 202 -8.57 -8.41 -6.96
N GLU A 203 -8.61 -8.36 -5.63
CA GLU A 203 -9.68 -8.89 -4.80
C GLU A 203 -10.86 -7.92 -4.72
N ILE A 204 -11.74 -7.94 -5.74
CA ILE A 204 -12.84 -6.96 -5.89
C ILE A 204 -13.79 -6.98 -4.68
N ARG A 205 -14.17 -8.19 -4.21
CA ARG A 205 -15.07 -8.34 -3.07
C ARG A 205 -14.45 -7.77 -1.78
N PHE A 206 -13.15 -7.95 -1.62
CA PHE A 206 -12.42 -7.40 -0.50
C PHE A 206 -12.36 -5.87 -0.59
N ALA A 207 -11.95 -5.32 -1.74
CA ALA A 207 -11.93 -3.87 -1.97
C ALA A 207 -13.29 -3.24 -1.65
N ARG A 208 -14.40 -3.84 -2.13
CA ARG A 208 -15.76 -3.39 -1.83
C ARG A 208 -16.08 -3.37 -0.33
N SER A 209 -15.55 -4.34 0.43
CA SER A 209 -15.87 -4.48 1.86
C SER A 209 -15.06 -3.57 2.78
N VAL A 210 -13.88 -3.09 2.37
CA VAL A 210 -12.97 -2.35 3.25
C VAL A 210 -12.71 -0.91 2.79
N ALA A 211 -12.81 -0.63 1.49
CA ALA A 211 -12.53 0.71 0.98
C ALA A 211 -13.75 1.63 1.13
N SER A 212 -13.49 2.87 1.52
CA SER A 212 -14.47 3.96 1.47
C SER A 212 -14.53 4.62 0.10
N ARG A 213 -13.47 4.44 -0.71
CA ARG A 213 -13.33 5.02 -2.06
C ARG A 213 -12.54 4.10 -2.96
N ILE A 214 -12.92 4.04 -4.22
CA ILE A 214 -12.27 3.22 -5.23
C ILE A 214 -11.84 4.08 -6.41
N LEU A 215 -10.58 3.91 -6.81
CA LEU A 215 -10.02 4.47 -8.02
C LEU A 215 -9.90 3.37 -9.07
N PHE A 216 -10.37 3.64 -10.27
CA PHE A 216 -10.13 2.76 -11.41
C PHE A 216 -9.09 3.38 -12.33
N MET A 217 -7.97 2.68 -12.52
CA MET A 217 -6.89 3.11 -13.41
C MET A 217 -6.97 2.40 -14.75
N ASP A 218 -6.90 3.18 -15.83
CA ASP A 218 -6.79 2.68 -17.20
C ASP A 218 -5.91 3.62 -18.03
N GLY A 219 -5.09 3.07 -18.93
CA GLY A 219 -4.24 3.84 -19.84
C GLY A 219 -3.26 4.82 -19.18
N GLY A 220 -2.92 4.62 -17.91
CA GLY A 220 -2.03 5.52 -17.15
C GLY A 220 -2.72 6.70 -16.46
N HIS A 221 -4.06 6.73 -16.46
CA HIS A 221 -4.88 7.76 -15.81
C HIS A 221 -5.80 7.16 -14.73
N ILE A 222 -6.30 7.99 -13.82
CA ILE A 222 -7.45 7.67 -12.99
C ILE A 222 -8.69 7.87 -13.86
N ALA A 223 -9.24 6.78 -14.39
CA ALA A 223 -10.38 6.80 -15.33
C ALA A 223 -11.73 6.87 -14.61
N ALA A 224 -11.79 6.46 -13.33
CA ALA A 224 -12.96 6.64 -12.48
C ALA A 224 -12.54 6.74 -11.02
N ASP A 225 -13.36 7.45 -10.24
CA ASP A 225 -13.16 7.75 -8.83
C ASP A 225 -14.53 7.86 -8.17
N GLY A 226 -14.79 7.05 -7.14
CA GLY A 226 -16.10 7.04 -6.50
C GLY A 226 -16.20 6.06 -5.34
N THR A 227 -17.40 5.95 -4.78
CA THR A 227 -17.68 4.96 -3.72
C THR A 227 -17.72 3.54 -4.27
N PRO A 228 -17.56 2.51 -3.42
CA PRO A 228 -17.70 1.11 -3.83
C PRO A 228 -19.01 0.83 -4.57
N GLU A 229 -20.12 1.42 -4.15
CA GLU A 229 -21.44 1.27 -4.79
C GLU A 229 -21.45 1.84 -6.21
N GLN A 230 -20.79 2.98 -6.44
CA GLN A 230 -20.71 3.60 -7.76
C GLN A 230 -19.81 2.79 -8.70
N ILE A 231 -18.62 2.40 -8.21
CA ILE A 231 -17.59 1.79 -9.05
C ILE A 231 -17.83 0.29 -9.27
N ILE A 232 -18.27 -0.45 -8.24
CA ILE A 232 -18.39 -1.92 -8.31
C ILE A 232 -19.83 -2.35 -8.60
N ASP A 233 -20.83 -1.77 -7.91
CA ASP A 233 -22.21 -2.24 -8.03
C ASP A 233 -22.91 -1.64 -9.26
N ASN A 234 -22.53 -0.42 -9.68
CA ASN A 234 -23.11 0.29 -10.82
C ASN A 234 -22.07 0.72 -11.88
N PRO A 235 -21.17 -0.16 -12.31
CA PRO A 235 -20.04 0.21 -13.18
C PRO A 235 -20.45 0.76 -14.54
N GLY A 236 -21.59 0.31 -15.08
CA GLY A 236 -22.12 0.75 -16.37
C GLY A 236 -22.55 2.21 -16.38
N ALA A 237 -22.95 2.76 -15.25
CA ALA A 237 -23.27 4.18 -15.11
C ALA A 237 -22.01 5.07 -15.11
N VAL A 238 -20.84 4.50 -14.78
CA VAL A 238 -19.55 5.21 -14.68
C VAL A 238 -18.81 5.14 -16.03
N SER A 239 -18.51 3.94 -16.52
CA SER A 239 -17.93 3.77 -17.85
C SER A 239 -18.09 2.34 -18.40
N PRO A 240 -18.26 2.17 -19.73
CA PRO A 240 -18.30 0.85 -20.37
C PRO A 240 -17.00 0.05 -20.14
N ARG A 241 -15.86 0.73 -20.07
CA ARG A 241 -14.55 0.10 -19.84
C ARG A 241 -14.43 -0.50 -18.45
N LEU A 242 -14.90 0.21 -17.43
CA LEU A 242 -14.96 -0.28 -16.05
C LEU A 242 -15.87 -1.51 -15.95
N GLN A 243 -17.05 -1.45 -16.54
CA GLN A 243 -17.99 -2.59 -16.58
C GLN A 243 -17.36 -3.83 -17.25
N GLN A 244 -16.68 -3.63 -18.37
CA GLN A 244 -15.98 -4.72 -19.06
C GLN A 244 -14.89 -5.34 -18.21
N PHE A 245 -14.10 -4.52 -17.49
CA PHE A 245 -13.07 -4.98 -16.56
C PHE A 245 -13.67 -5.81 -15.42
N LEU A 246 -14.70 -5.32 -14.75
CA LEU A 246 -15.34 -6.01 -13.63
C LEU A 246 -16.01 -7.32 -14.06
N ASN A 247 -16.63 -7.37 -15.24
CA ASN A 247 -17.19 -8.59 -15.80
C ASN A 247 -16.13 -9.67 -16.09
N PHE A 248 -14.88 -9.25 -16.36
CA PHE A 248 -13.77 -10.17 -16.61
C PHE A 248 -13.17 -10.72 -15.31
N VAL A 249 -12.99 -9.88 -14.30
CA VAL A 249 -12.35 -10.25 -13.02
C VAL A 249 -13.34 -10.86 -12.02
N GLY A 250 -14.63 -10.59 -12.15
CA GLY A 250 -15.70 -11.09 -11.27
C GLY A 250 -16.18 -12.51 -11.59
N LYS A 251 -15.58 -13.16 -12.59
CA LYS A 251 -15.81 -14.58 -12.92
C LYS A 251 -14.77 -15.44 -12.22
#